data_918dd2aa2a55840da9f5ed8bd55000bb
#
_entry.id   918dd2aa2a55840da9f5ed8bd55000bb
#
_cell.length_a   1.000
_cell.length_b   1.000
_cell.length_c   1.000
_cell.angle_alpha   90.00
_cell.angle_beta   90.00
_cell.angle_gamma   90.00
#
_symmetry.space_group_name_H-M   'P 1'
#
loop_
_entity.id
_entity.type
_entity.pdbx_description
1 polymer ?
#
loop_
_entity_poly.entity_id
_entity_poly.type
_entity_poly.pdbx_seq_one_letter_code
_entity_poly.pdbx_strand_id
1 'polypeptide(L)'
;HKLRNVYKSGSKQTQTLLNAFAGSQKLLLSATPLQNSLMEFYGLSLFLDEHLFGSKKEFQKCFINRGDTDELRTRLSPYVKRTLRKDVLEYIRDTRRHTSTQNYRLNDDEYALYIAVSDFLAKGESYALPKRQRHLTGLVLRKLLASSTPALSGTLGVIRQRLDTMQKTAQRPSESLLAALGEDLEDWEAFDDDENNGDAEHIDFKLLAAEIAEMDGFIKHARTLTHDSKAQALLQALKTGLQKMQETGAADKAVI
;
A
#
# COMPACT_ATOMS: atom_id res chain seq x y z
N HIS A 1 -1.34 -11.52 -8.24
CA HIS A 1 -0.95 -10.89 -6.95
C HIS A 1 -2.17 -10.35 -6.18
N LYS A 2 -3.22 -9.86 -6.83
CA LYS A 2 -4.45 -9.34 -6.19
C LYS A 2 -5.20 -10.40 -5.34
N LEU A 3 -4.99 -11.68 -5.58
CA LEU A 3 -5.63 -12.79 -4.86
C LEU A 3 -4.87 -13.22 -3.58
N ARG A 4 -3.76 -12.61 -3.23
CA ARG A 4 -2.95 -13.02 -2.06
C ARG A 4 -3.73 -12.95 -0.75
N ASN A 5 -4.60 -11.98 -0.61
CA ASN A 5 -5.36 -11.72 0.62
C ASN A 5 -6.67 -12.55 0.75
N VAL A 6 -6.89 -13.51 -0.14
CA VAL A 6 -8.09 -14.37 -0.16
C VAL A 6 -8.29 -15.19 1.12
N TYR A 7 -7.22 -15.46 1.87
CA TYR A 7 -7.30 -16.16 3.15
C TYR A 7 -7.99 -15.37 4.27
N LYS A 8 -8.27 -14.09 4.05
CA LYS A 8 -9.00 -13.26 5.01
C LYS A 8 -10.50 -13.54 4.91
N SER A 9 -11.09 -14.00 6.01
CA SER A 9 -12.45 -14.54 6.05
C SER A 9 -13.59 -13.51 5.92
N GLY A 10 -13.31 -12.22 5.91
CA GLY A 10 -14.31 -11.14 5.87
C GLY A 10 -14.59 -10.53 4.49
N SER A 11 -13.79 -10.83 3.48
CA SER A 11 -13.90 -10.20 2.16
C SER A 11 -15.03 -10.81 1.31
N LYS A 12 -16.10 -10.05 1.08
CA LYS A 12 -17.18 -10.42 0.14
C LYS A 12 -16.63 -10.70 -1.26
N GLN A 13 -15.62 -9.93 -1.68
CA GLN A 13 -14.96 -10.10 -2.98
C GLN A 13 -14.28 -11.46 -3.09
N THR A 14 -13.61 -11.91 -2.04
CA THR A 14 -12.99 -13.24 -1.96
C THR A 14 -13.99 -14.35 -2.15
N GLN A 15 -15.10 -14.34 -1.41
CA GLN A 15 -16.13 -15.37 -1.48
C GLN A 15 -16.80 -15.38 -2.87
N THR A 16 -17.07 -14.21 -3.43
CA THR A 16 -17.62 -14.08 -4.78
C THR A 16 -16.69 -14.72 -5.82
N LEU A 17 -15.39 -14.44 -5.74
CA LEU A 17 -14.42 -14.99 -6.69
C LEU A 17 -14.24 -16.50 -6.52
N LEU A 18 -14.12 -17.01 -5.29
CA LEU A 18 -14.03 -18.45 -5.02
C LEU A 18 -15.24 -19.19 -5.58
N ASN A 19 -16.45 -18.67 -5.33
CA ASN A 19 -17.68 -19.28 -5.83
C ASN A 19 -17.80 -19.19 -7.36
N ALA A 20 -17.43 -18.06 -7.96
CA ALA A 20 -17.51 -17.86 -9.41
C ALA A 20 -16.58 -18.82 -10.19
N PHE A 21 -15.45 -19.19 -9.60
CA PHE A 21 -14.45 -20.04 -10.25
C PHE A 21 -14.37 -21.46 -9.66
N ALA A 22 -15.32 -21.87 -8.81
CA ALA A 22 -15.26 -23.16 -8.11
C ALA A 22 -15.11 -24.37 -9.06
N GLY A 23 -15.82 -24.36 -10.19
CA GLY A 23 -15.78 -25.47 -11.18
C GLY A 23 -14.79 -25.29 -12.33
N SER A 24 -13.96 -24.25 -12.31
CA SER A 24 -13.11 -23.92 -13.44
C SER A 24 -11.66 -24.43 -13.23
N GLN A 25 -10.98 -24.80 -14.34
CA GLN A 25 -9.54 -24.95 -14.30
C GLN A 25 -8.89 -23.59 -14.11
N LYS A 26 -7.86 -23.53 -13.24
CA LYS A 26 -7.27 -22.27 -12.81
C LYS A 26 -5.77 -22.26 -13.06
N LEU A 27 -5.28 -21.16 -13.63
CA LEU A 27 -3.86 -20.87 -13.77
C LEU A 27 -3.59 -19.51 -13.15
N LEU A 28 -2.77 -19.48 -12.09
CA LEU A 28 -2.39 -18.25 -11.42
C LEU A 28 -1.02 -17.78 -11.88
N LEU A 29 -0.92 -16.57 -12.39
CA LEU A 29 0.33 -15.96 -12.83
C LEU A 29 0.72 -14.81 -11.89
N SER A 30 1.89 -14.91 -11.28
CA SER A 30 2.43 -13.86 -10.41
C SER A 30 3.95 -13.86 -10.45
N ALA A 31 4.54 -12.67 -10.50
CA ALA A 31 5.98 -12.51 -10.30
C ALA A 31 6.36 -12.52 -8.80
N THR A 32 5.39 -12.23 -7.92
CA THR A 32 5.58 -12.09 -6.48
C THR A 32 4.48 -12.85 -5.73
N PRO A 33 4.48 -14.19 -5.75
CA PRO A 33 3.45 -14.99 -5.07
C PRO A 33 3.54 -14.90 -3.55
N LEU A 34 4.69 -14.50 -3.02
CA LEU A 34 4.98 -14.27 -1.62
C LEU A 34 5.66 -12.92 -1.46
N GLN A 35 5.12 -12.05 -0.63
CA GLN A 35 5.66 -10.72 -0.39
C GLN A 35 5.84 -10.43 1.10
N ASN A 36 4.79 -10.61 1.90
CA ASN A 36 4.79 -10.24 3.31
C ASN A 36 4.65 -11.44 4.26
N SER A 37 3.90 -12.47 3.87
CA SER A 37 3.58 -13.59 4.74
C SER A 37 3.34 -14.88 3.98
N LEU A 38 3.73 -16.04 4.57
CA LEU A 38 3.38 -17.37 4.05
C LEU A 38 1.87 -17.59 3.93
N MET A 39 1.05 -16.82 4.64
CA MET A 39 -0.41 -16.84 4.49
C MET A 39 -0.88 -16.46 3.08
N GLU A 40 -0.08 -15.73 2.32
CA GLU A 40 -0.36 -15.40 0.92
C GLU A 40 -0.36 -16.65 0.03
N PHE A 41 0.56 -17.59 0.27
CA PHE A 41 0.52 -18.90 -0.38
C PHE A 41 -0.72 -19.69 -0.02
N TYR A 42 -1.11 -19.70 1.25
CA TYR A 42 -2.36 -20.29 1.68
C TYR A 42 -3.55 -19.69 0.93
N GLY A 43 -3.62 -18.36 0.82
CA GLY A 43 -4.66 -17.68 0.06
C GLY A 43 -4.71 -18.08 -1.41
N LEU A 44 -3.56 -18.13 -2.07
CA LEU A 44 -3.47 -18.56 -3.47
C LEU A 44 -3.81 -20.05 -3.65
N SER A 45 -3.43 -20.91 -2.71
CA SER A 45 -3.74 -22.33 -2.76
C SER A 45 -5.23 -22.62 -2.66
N LEU A 46 -6.00 -21.85 -1.89
CA LEU A 46 -7.45 -21.97 -1.81
C LEU A 46 -8.14 -21.78 -3.16
N PHE A 47 -7.55 -20.98 -4.05
CA PHE A 47 -8.03 -20.85 -5.42
C PHE A 47 -7.74 -22.07 -6.29
N LEU A 48 -6.60 -22.70 -6.09
CA LEU A 48 -6.18 -23.87 -6.87
C LEU A 48 -6.88 -25.14 -6.37
N ASP A 49 -6.75 -25.40 -5.08
CA ASP A 49 -7.30 -26.55 -4.39
C ASP A 49 -7.50 -26.22 -2.91
N GLU A 50 -8.75 -26.14 -2.47
CA GLU A 50 -9.12 -25.81 -1.10
C GLU A 50 -8.64 -26.83 -0.04
N HIS A 51 -8.36 -28.06 -0.48
CA HIS A 51 -7.93 -29.15 0.40
C HIS A 51 -6.41 -29.30 0.50
N LEU A 52 -5.63 -28.55 -0.28
CA LEU A 52 -4.18 -28.73 -0.37
C LEU A 52 -3.47 -28.62 0.99
N PHE A 53 -3.89 -27.67 1.83
CA PHE A 53 -3.27 -27.40 3.13
C PHE A 53 -4.23 -27.56 4.33
N GLY A 54 -5.47 -27.96 4.09
CA GLY A 54 -6.48 -28.01 5.14
C GLY A 54 -6.90 -26.64 5.67
N SER A 55 -7.18 -26.56 6.97
CA SER A 55 -7.66 -25.32 7.57
C SER A 55 -6.54 -24.28 7.75
N LYS A 56 -6.95 -22.99 7.81
CA LYS A 56 -6.05 -21.86 8.10
C LYS A 56 -5.22 -22.10 9.36
N LYS A 57 -5.83 -22.66 10.42
CA LYS A 57 -5.16 -22.95 11.71
C LYS A 57 -4.08 -24.02 11.57
N GLU A 58 -4.33 -25.05 10.78
CA GLU A 58 -3.37 -26.13 10.51
C GLU A 58 -2.19 -25.60 9.72
N PHE A 59 -2.44 -24.80 8.67
CA PHE A 59 -1.39 -24.16 7.90
C PHE A 59 -0.48 -23.30 8.79
N GLN A 60 -1.08 -22.43 9.63
CA GLN A 60 -0.32 -21.61 10.56
C GLN A 60 0.52 -22.44 11.53
N LYS A 61 -0.05 -23.49 12.09
CA LYS A 61 0.64 -24.36 13.05
C LYS A 61 1.84 -25.07 12.40
N CYS A 62 1.66 -25.63 11.20
CA CYS A 62 2.70 -26.43 10.52
C CYS A 62 3.78 -25.56 9.88
N PHE A 63 3.38 -24.56 9.12
CA PHE A 63 4.31 -23.86 8.22
C PHE A 63 4.79 -22.52 8.75
N ILE A 64 4.00 -21.85 9.60
CA ILE A 64 4.41 -20.58 10.20
C ILE A 64 5.06 -20.80 11.56
N ASN A 65 4.38 -21.50 12.47
CA ASN A 65 4.86 -21.65 13.84
C ASN A 65 5.98 -22.68 13.97
N ARG A 66 5.88 -23.83 13.27
CA ARG A 66 6.92 -24.86 13.24
C ARG A 66 8.02 -24.57 12.23
N GLY A 67 7.72 -23.81 11.18
CA GLY A 67 8.67 -23.47 10.13
C GLY A 67 9.03 -24.63 9.21
N ASP A 68 8.13 -25.59 9.00
CA ASP A 68 8.37 -26.77 8.15
C ASP A 68 8.35 -26.40 6.66
N THR A 69 9.45 -25.83 6.21
CA THR A 69 9.61 -25.34 4.83
C THR A 69 9.79 -26.47 3.82
N ASP A 70 10.30 -27.63 4.22
CA ASP A 70 10.56 -28.75 3.31
C ASP A 70 9.27 -29.49 2.98
N GLU A 71 8.40 -29.69 3.97
CA GLU A 71 7.05 -30.20 3.73
C GLU A 71 6.24 -29.24 2.87
N LEU A 72 6.31 -27.94 3.14
CA LEU A 72 5.64 -26.91 2.34
C LEU A 72 6.08 -26.98 0.87
N ARG A 73 7.39 -27.05 0.63
CA ARG A 73 7.96 -27.16 -0.72
C ARG A 73 7.49 -28.44 -1.42
N THR A 74 7.48 -29.54 -0.72
CA THR A 74 7.04 -30.84 -1.27
C THR A 74 5.58 -30.78 -1.71
N ARG A 75 4.70 -30.23 -0.87
CA ARG A 75 3.27 -30.08 -1.20
C ARG A 75 3.01 -29.10 -2.34
N LEU A 76 3.80 -28.03 -2.43
CA LEU A 76 3.67 -27.01 -3.48
C LEU A 76 4.24 -27.46 -4.83
N SER A 77 5.19 -28.38 -4.84
CA SER A 77 5.94 -28.74 -6.05
C SER A 77 5.07 -29.16 -7.25
N PRO A 78 3.93 -29.87 -7.09
CA PRO A 78 3.04 -30.20 -8.20
C PRO A 78 2.23 -29.02 -8.73
N TYR A 79 2.04 -27.98 -7.92
CA TYR A 79 1.15 -26.83 -8.22
C TYR A 79 1.91 -25.59 -8.66
N VAL A 80 3.22 -25.49 -8.33
CA VAL A 80 3.99 -24.26 -8.53
C VAL A 80 5.17 -24.50 -9.44
N LYS A 81 5.21 -23.78 -10.56
CA LYS A 81 6.37 -23.72 -11.45
C LYS A 81 7.03 -22.35 -11.32
N ARG A 82 8.26 -22.33 -10.80
CA ARG A 82 9.09 -21.14 -10.77
C ARG A 82 10.05 -21.15 -11.94
N THR A 83 10.00 -20.08 -12.74
CA THR A 83 10.93 -19.87 -13.85
C THR A 83 11.78 -18.65 -13.55
N LEU A 84 13.09 -18.79 -13.51
CA LEU A 84 14.01 -17.68 -13.32
C LEU A 84 14.44 -17.13 -14.68
N ARG A 85 14.73 -15.84 -14.75
CA ARG A 85 15.23 -15.21 -15.99
C ARG A 85 16.46 -15.92 -16.56
N LYS A 86 17.37 -16.33 -15.69
CA LYS A 86 18.57 -17.09 -16.09
C LYS A 86 18.25 -18.41 -16.81
N ASP A 87 17.10 -19.03 -16.52
CA ASP A 87 16.70 -20.32 -17.07
C ASP A 87 16.06 -20.19 -18.47
N VAL A 88 15.77 -18.97 -18.91
CA VAL A 88 15.10 -18.66 -20.18
C VAL A 88 15.92 -17.77 -21.11
N LEU A 89 17.18 -17.50 -20.78
CA LEU A 89 18.06 -16.65 -21.59
C LEU A 89 18.25 -17.12 -23.04
N GLU A 90 18.11 -18.44 -23.29
CA GLU A 90 18.17 -19.01 -24.63
C GLU A 90 16.98 -18.57 -25.49
N TYR A 91 15.82 -18.31 -24.88
CA TYR A 91 14.57 -18.02 -25.58
C TYR A 91 14.23 -16.53 -25.54
N ILE A 92 14.61 -15.85 -24.45
CA ILE A 92 14.29 -14.44 -24.22
C ILE A 92 15.58 -13.68 -23.92
N ARG A 93 15.95 -12.74 -24.77
CA ARG A 93 17.07 -11.83 -24.50
C ARG A 93 16.58 -10.73 -23.55
N ASP A 94 16.97 -10.82 -22.30
CA ASP A 94 16.70 -9.77 -21.32
C ASP A 94 17.59 -8.53 -21.58
N THR A 95 17.00 -7.38 -21.38
CA THR A 95 17.74 -6.11 -21.40
C THR A 95 18.66 -6.01 -20.18
N ARG A 96 19.86 -5.46 -20.37
CA ARG A 96 20.74 -5.15 -19.24
C ARG A 96 20.14 -4.03 -18.40
N ARG A 97 20.08 -4.24 -17.10
CA ARG A 97 19.57 -3.27 -16.15
C ARG A 97 20.75 -2.44 -15.60
N HIS A 98 20.69 -1.14 -15.83
CA HIS A 98 21.57 -0.17 -15.18
C HIS A 98 20.76 0.63 -14.17
N THR A 99 21.19 0.63 -12.92
CA THR A 99 20.54 1.40 -11.86
C THR A 99 21.32 2.67 -11.58
N SER A 100 20.60 3.78 -11.45
CA SER A 100 21.17 5.06 -11.09
C SER A 100 20.33 5.67 -9.98
N THR A 101 20.97 6.20 -8.95
CA THR A 101 20.28 6.90 -7.86
C THR A 101 20.49 8.39 -8.02
N GLN A 102 19.39 9.13 -8.12
CA GLN A 102 19.41 10.59 -8.11
C GLN A 102 19.02 11.09 -6.73
N ASN A 103 19.96 11.70 -6.03
CA ASN A 103 19.72 12.35 -4.75
C ASN A 103 19.09 13.72 -4.97
N TYR A 104 18.15 14.10 -4.10
CA TYR A 104 17.57 15.44 -4.06
C TYR A 104 17.40 15.89 -2.60
N ARG A 105 17.24 17.18 -2.40
CA ARG A 105 16.90 17.78 -1.09
C ARG A 105 15.62 18.58 -1.28
N LEU A 106 14.75 18.50 -0.28
CA LEU A 106 13.59 19.37 -0.21
C LEU A 106 14.06 20.82 -0.07
N ASN A 107 13.36 21.74 -0.70
CA ASN A 107 13.55 23.15 -0.39
C ASN A 107 13.00 23.50 1.00
N ASP A 108 13.28 24.70 1.50
CA ASP A 108 12.91 25.10 2.86
C ASP A 108 11.41 25.07 3.10
N ASP A 109 10.60 25.46 2.11
CA ASP A 109 9.14 25.49 2.20
C ASP A 109 8.55 24.07 2.20
N GLU A 110 9.05 23.18 1.33
CA GLU A 110 8.67 21.76 1.32
C GLU A 110 9.06 21.08 2.64
N TYR A 111 10.25 21.40 3.14
CA TYR A 111 10.73 20.85 4.40
C TYR A 111 9.91 21.35 5.59
N ALA A 112 9.53 22.62 5.61
CA ALA A 112 8.66 23.19 6.64
C ALA A 112 7.29 22.50 6.66
N LEU A 113 6.68 22.25 5.49
CA LEU A 113 5.43 21.50 5.38
C LEU A 113 5.61 20.05 5.86
N TYR A 114 6.70 19.39 5.47
CA TYR A 114 7.01 18.02 5.91
C TYR A 114 7.09 17.91 7.43
N ILE A 115 7.80 18.84 8.08
CA ILE A 115 7.92 18.86 9.54
C ILE A 115 6.57 19.12 10.19
N ALA A 116 5.83 20.14 9.73
CA ALA A 116 4.54 20.50 10.30
C ALA A 116 3.52 19.35 10.25
N VAL A 117 3.42 18.64 9.12
CA VAL A 117 2.56 17.47 9.01
C VAL A 117 3.09 16.30 9.83
N SER A 118 4.41 16.09 9.90
CA SER A 118 5.01 15.04 10.73
C SER A 118 4.75 15.24 12.21
N ASP A 119 4.83 16.48 12.70
CA ASP A 119 4.52 16.84 14.08
C ASP A 119 3.03 16.65 14.39
N PHE A 120 2.15 17.00 13.45
CA PHE A 120 0.73 16.69 13.56
C PHE A 120 0.47 15.18 13.68
N LEU A 121 1.11 14.36 12.86
CA LEU A 121 0.98 12.89 12.90
C LEU A 121 1.53 12.27 14.20
N ALA A 122 2.43 12.95 14.88
CA ALA A 122 3.00 12.53 16.16
C ALA A 122 2.09 12.84 17.36
N LYS A 123 1.05 13.68 17.20
CA LYS A 123 0.12 14.02 18.28
C LYS A 123 -0.56 12.76 18.86
N GLY A 124 -0.58 12.64 20.17
CA GLY A 124 -1.13 11.48 20.89
C GLY A 124 -2.63 11.30 20.71
N GLU A 125 -3.40 12.40 20.62
CA GLU A 125 -4.85 12.42 20.41
C GLU A 125 -5.19 13.19 19.16
N SER A 126 -5.97 12.61 18.26
CA SER A 126 -6.39 13.22 17.00
C SER A 126 -7.63 12.53 16.46
N TYR A 127 -8.59 13.30 15.96
CA TYR A 127 -9.75 12.79 15.22
C TYR A 127 -9.40 12.45 13.76
N ALA A 128 -8.38 13.06 13.22
CA ALA A 128 -7.90 12.82 11.87
C ALA A 128 -7.38 11.40 11.67
N LEU A 129 -6.81 10.82 12.74
CA LEU A 129 -6.21 9.48 12.72
C LEU A 129 -6.99 8.53 13.62
N PRO A 130 -7.51 7.40 13.09
CA PRO A 130 -8.15 6.37 13.91
C PRO A 130 -7.18 5.85 14.99
N LYS A 131 -7.64 5.76 16.25
CA LYS A 131 -6.77 5.34 17.38
C LYS A 131 -6.05 4.01 17.11
N ARG A 132 -6.77 3.00 16.61
CA ARG A 132 -6.23 1.65 16.36
C ARG A 132 -5.29 1.58 15.16
N GLN A 133 -5.53 2.39 14.12
CA GLN A 133 -4.76 2.40 12.88
C GLN A 133 -3.74 3.55 12.81
N ARG A 134 -3.57 4.30 13.90
CA ARG A 134 -2.75 5.52 13.92
C ARG A 134 -1.33 5.29 13.38
N HIS A 135 -0.68 4.23 13.84
CA HIS A 135 0.69 3.93 13.41
C HIS A 135 0.75 3.64 11.91
N LEU A 136 -0.14 2.81 11.41
CA LEU A 136 -0.22 2.45 10.01
C LEU A 136 -0.58 3.66 9.13
N THR A 137 -1.64 4.37 9.49
CA THR A 137 -2.06 5.59 8.79
C THR A 137 -0.94 6.63 8.80
N GLY A 138 -0.24 6.79 9.92
CA GLY A 138 0.92 7.68 10.02
C GLY A 138 2.06 7.28 9.09
N LEU A 139 2.34 5.97 8.92
CA LEU A 139 3.33 5.49 7.96
C LEU A 139 2.92 5.77 6.52
N VAL A 140 1.65 5.51 6.18
CA VAL A 140 1.10 5.79 4.84
C VAL A 140 1.20 7.29 4.53
N LEU A 141 0.78 8.14 5.45
CA LEU A 141 0.86 9.59 5.26
C LEU A 141 2.30 10.08 5.11
N ARG A 142 3.25 9.55 5.88
CA ARG A 142 4.68 9.87 5.71
C ARG A 142 5.23 9.40 4.36
N LYS A 143 4.77 8.25 3.87
CA LYS A 143 5.11 7.78 2.52
C LYS A 143 4.57 8.73 1.44
N LEU A 144 3.35 9.21 1.60
CA LEU A 144 2.74 10.19 0.69
C LEU A 144 3.43 11.55 0.75
N LEU A 145 3.81 12.03 1.94
CA LEU A 145 4.66 13.21 2.14
C LEU A 145 5.96 13.12 1.35
N ALA A 146 6.60 11.95 1.39
CA ALA A 146 7.82 11.69 0.64
C ALA A 146 7.58 11.43 -0.86
N SER A 147 6.32 11.34 -1.30
CA SER A 147 5.97 11.06 -2.71
C SER A 147 5.91 12.34 -3.55
N SER A 148 4.88 13.15 -3.35
CA SER A 148 4.74 14.44 -4.05
C SER A 148 3.81 15.37 -3.27
N THR A 149 4.03 16.67 -3.42
CA THR A 149 3.17 17.70 -2.79
C THR A 149 1.72 17.65 -3.26
N PRO A 150 1.41 17.44 -4.56
CA PRO A 150 0.03 17.27 -5.01
C PRO A 150 -0.67 16.06 -4.40
N ALA A 151 -0.01 14.91 -4.30
CA ALA A 151 -0.55 13.70 -3.67
C ALA A 151 -0.86 13.94 -2.19
N LEU A 152 0.05 14.61 -1.49
CA LEU A 152 -0.16 15.01 -0.11
C LEU A 152 -1.39 15.91 0.04
N SER A 153 -1.53 16.95 -0.79
CA SER A 153 -2.68 17.86 -0.75
C SER A 153 -4.01 17.14 -0.95
N GLY A 154 -4.04 16.15 -1.88
CA GLY A 154 -5.21 15.30 -2.08
C GLY A 154 -5.57 14.49 -0.84
N THR A 155 -4.58 13.83 -0.24
CA THR A 155 -4.76 13.02 0.98
C THR A 155 -5.22 13.84 2.17
N LEU A 156 -4.60 15.02 2.40
CA LEU A 156 -5.04 15.94 3.44
C LEU A 156 -6.47 16.44 3.20
N GLY A 157 -6.87 16.61 1.93
CA GLY A 157 -8.25 16.95 1.54
C GLY A 157 -9.26 15.86 1.95
N VAL A 158 -8.94 14.60 1.77
CA VAL A 158 -9.78 13.46 2.20
C VAL A 158 -9.91 13.44 3.72
N ILE A 159 -8.81 13.62 4.45
CA ILE A 159 -8.83 13.68 5.93
C ILE A 159 -9.69 14.85 6.41
N ARG A 160 -9.48 16.02 5.82
CA ARG A 160 -10.25 17.22 6.15
C ARG A 160 -11.75 17.03 5.93
N GLN A 161 -12.15 16.40 4.82
CA GLN A 161 -13.54 16.12 4.53
C GLN A 161 -14.16 15.15 5.55
N ARG A 162 -13.41 14.16 6.03
CA ARG A 162 -13.85 13.25 7.11
C ARG A 162 -14.10 14.01 8.41
N LEU A 163 -13.19 14.91 8.79
CA LEU A 163 -13.35 15.74 9.99
C LEU A 163 -14.57 16.68 9.87
N ASP A 164 -14.80 17.26 8.70
CA ASP A 164 -15.98 18.10 8.43
C ASP A 164 -17.29 17.29 8.54
N THR A 165 -17.31 16.07 8.01
CA THR A 165 -18.45 15.17 8.17
C THR A 165 -18.69 14.84 9.64
N MET A 166 -17.65 14.53 10.40
CA MET A 166 -17.72 14.27 11.83
C MET A 166 -18.26 15.48 12.61
N GLN A 167 -17.84 16.70 12.24
CA GLN A 167 -18.33 17.92 12.84
C GLN A 167 -19.83 18.15 12.58
N LYS A 168 -20.32 17.83 11.37
CA LYS A 168 -21.72 18.00 10.98
C LYS A 168 -22.64 16.94 11.54
N THR A 169 -22.19 15.70 11.59
CA THR A 169 -23.04 14.55 12.00
C THR A 169 -22.90 14.19 13.48
N ALA A 170 -21.91 14.73 14.18
CA ALA A 170 -21.51 14.33 15.53
C ALA A 170 -21.20 12.80 15.63
N GLN A 171 -20.86 12.16 14.53
CA GLN A 171 -20.56 10.74 14.45
C GLN A 171 -19.26 10.47 13.69
N ARG A 172 -18.51 9.46 14.10
CA ARG A 172 -17.34 9.01 13.34
C ARG A 172 -17.81 8.33 12.05
N PRO A 173 -17.18 8.64 10.89
CA PRO A 173 -17.47 7.95 9.65
C PRO A 173 -17.25 6.45 9.79
N SER A 174 -18.18 5.64 9.29
CA SER A 174 -18.12 4.18 9.33
C SER A 174 -17.06 3.58 8.39
N GLU A 175 -16.72 4.32 7.33
CA GLU A 175 -15.70 3.92 6.38
C GLU A 175 -14.30 4.11 6.97
N SER A 176 -13.39 3.14 6.76
CA SER A 176 -12.02 3.27 7.21
C SER A 176 -11.30 4.41 6.47
N LEU A 177 -10.34 5.08 7.12
CA LEU A 177 -9.57 6.12 6.47
C LEU A 177 -8.75 5.56 5.30
N LEU A 178 -8.23 4.35 5.45
CA LEU A 178 -7.45 3.68 4.41
C LEU A 178 -8.29 3.38 3.17
N ALA A 179 -9.54 2.93 3.33
CA ALA A 179 -10.48 2.74 2.23
C ALA A 179 -10.80 4.06 1.50
N ALA A 180 -10.95 5.17 2.25
CA ALA A 180 -11.20 6.48 1.66
C ALA A 180 -10.00 7.06 0.89
N LEU A 181 -8.77 6.58 1.17
CA LEU A 181 -7.55 7.01 0.48
C LEU A 181 -7.26 6.27 -0.84
N GLY A 182 -8.07 5.28 -1.20
CA GLY A 182 -8.05 4.63 -2.51
C GLY A 182 -7.30 3.29 -2.58
N GLU A 183 -7.42 2.65 -3.75
CA GLU A 183 -7.03 1.26 -4.00
C GLU A 183 -5.52 0.96 -3.92
N ASP A 184 -4.64 1.96 -4.01
CA ASP A 184 -3.18 1.75 -3.98
C ASP A 184 -2.64 1.30 -2.61
N LEU A 185 -3.54 1.20 -1.62
CA LEU A 185 -3.22 0.79 -0.25
C LEU A 185 -3.59 -0.67 0.07
N GLU A 186 -3.97 -1.47 -0.93
CA GLU A 186 -4.36 -2.88 -0.74
C GLU A 186 -3.29 -3.73 -0.01
N ASP A 187 -2.00 -3.39 -0.17
CA ASP A 187 -0.92 -4.07 0.53
C ASP A 187 -0.93 -3.80 2.06
N TRP A 188 -1.66 -2.77 2.50
CA TRP A 188 -1.74 -2.33 3.90
C TRP A 188 -3.01 -2.81 4.60
N GLU A 189 -4.04 -3.25 3.88
CA GLU A 189 -5.23 -3.89 4.45
C GLU A 189 -4.90 -5.18 5.24
N ALA A 190 -3.70 -5.72 5.03
CA ALA A 190 -3.21 -6.88 5.77
C ALA A 190 -3.14 -6.67 7.30
N PHE A 191 -3.19 -5.42 7.75
CA PHE A 191 -3.12 -5.04 9.16
C PHE A 191 -4.48 -4.62 9.75
N ASP A 192 -5.56 -4.75 8.98
CA ASP A 192 -6.91 -4.33 9.36
C ASP A 192 -7.73 -5.51 9.94
N ASP A 193 -7.16 -6.26 10.88
CA ASP A 193 -7.91 -7.22 11.68
C ASP A 193 -8.62 -6.47 12.83
N ASP A 194 -9.95 -6.45 12.77
CA ASP A 194 -10.96 -5.95 13.71
C ASP A 194 -11.55 -4.56 13.44
N GLU A 195 -12.43 -4.52 12.43
CA GLU A 195 -13.60 -3.66 12.49
C GLU A 195 -14.55 -4.20 13.57
N ASN A 196 -14.37 -3.80 14.82
CA ASN A 196 -15.54 -3.74 15.69
C ASN A 196 -15.39 -2.80 16.89
N ASN A 197 -16.46 -2.03 17.03
CA ASN A 197 -16.92 -1.25 18.18
C ASN A 197 -16.23 0.09 18.46
N GLY A 198 -16.91 1.10 17.89
CA GLY A 198 -16.98 2.41 18.49
C GLY A 198 -17.58 2.35 19.90
N ASP A 199 -16.74 2.53 20.89
CA ASP A 199 -17.22 3.24 22.06
C ASP A 199 -17.69 4.60 21.55
N ALA A 200 -18.91 5.00 21.95
CA ALA A 200 -19.45 6.32 21.70
C ALA A 200 -18.61 7.34 22.50
N GLU A 201 -17.39 7.59 22.01
CA GLU A 201 -16.53 8.62 22.62
C GLU A 201 -17.16 9.98 22.38
N HIS A 202 -17.28 10.74 23.44
CA HIS A 202 -17.73 12.12 23.38
C HIS A 202 -16.78 12.93 22.47
N ILE A 203 -17.33 13.54 21.41
CA ILE A 203 -16.55 14.36 20.47
C ILE A 203 -16.35 15.75 21.12
N ASP A 204 -15.10 16.12 21.35
CA ASP A 204 -14.74 17.48 21.68
C ASP A 204 -14.71 18.34 20.41
N PHE A 205 -15.77 19.11 20.21
CA PHE A 205 -15.92 19.97 19.03
C PHE A 205 -14.88 21.11 18.95
N LYS A 206 -14.28 21.50 20.08
CA LYS A 206 -13.21 22.51 20.06
C LYS A 206 -11.92 21.91 19.50
N LEU A 207 -11.56 20.74 19.96
CA LEU A 207 -10.40 20.01 19.44
C LEU A 207 -10.61 19.66 17.96
N LEU A 208 -11.79 19.18 17.60
CA LEU A 208 -12.12 18.85 16.21
C LEU A 208 -12.02 20.08 15.28
N ALA A 209 -12.55 21.24 15.71
CA ALA A 209 -12.44 22.48 14.94
C ALA A 209 -10.98 22.95 14.79
N ALA A 210 -10.16 22.77 15.83
CA ALA A 210 -8.74 23.10 15.78
C ALA A 210 -8.00 22.19 14.75
N GLU A 211 -8.29 20.90 14.71
CA GLU A 211 -7.71 19.97 13.73
C GLU A 211 -8.14 20.30 12.29
N ILE A 212 -9.41 20.69 12.09
CA ILE A 212 -9.89 21.13 10.77
C ILE A 212 -9.11 22.37 10.31
N ALA A 213 -8.94 23.37 11.19
CA ALA A 213 -8.19 24.56 10.86
C ALA A 213 -6.71 24.26 10.53
N GLU A 214 -6.10 23.33 11.25
CA GLU A 214 -4.73 22.88 11.00
C GLU A 214 -4.61 22.17 9.64
N MET A 215 -5.58 21.29 9.29
CA MET A 215 -5.65 20.66 7.97
C MET A 215 -5.80 21.69 6.83
N ASP A 216 -6.67 22.67 7.01
CA ASP A 216 -6.85 23.77 6.05
C ASP A 216 -5.54 24.57 5.88
N GLY A 217 -4.79 24.77 6.95
CA GLY A 217 -3.44 25.38 6.93
C GLY A 217 -2.45 24.56 6.08
N PHE A 218 -2.36 23.25 6.30
CA PHE A 218 -1.48 22.37 5.53
C PHE A 218 -1.87 22.32 4.05
N ILE A 219 -3.15 22.20 3.74
CA ILE A 219 -3.65 22.18 2.36
C ILE A 219 -3.32 23.49 1.65
N LYS A 220 -3.53 24.63 2.32
CA LYS A 220 -3.18 25.95 1.78
C LYS A 220 -1.67 26.03 1.53
N HIS A 221 -0.84 25.65 2.49
CA HIS A 221 0.61 25.63 2.33
C HIS A 221 1.03 24.74 1.16
N ALA A 222 0.53 23.50 1.08
CA ALA A 222 0.82 22.59 -0.02
C ALA A 222 0.46 23.20 -1.40
N ARG A 223 -0.63 23.93 -1.50
CA ARG A 223 -1.06 24.58 -2.74
C ARG A 223 -0.23 25.83 -3.13
N THR A 224 0.42 26.47 -2.17
CA THR A 224 1.32 27.59 -2.45
C THR A 224 2.70 27.14 -2.94
N LEU A 225 3.05 25.88 -2.75
CA LEU A 225 4.31 25.33 -3.24
C LEU A 225 4.29 25.25 -4.78
N THR A 226 5.09 26.08 -5.41
CA THR A 226 5.22 26.14 -6.88
C THR A 226 6.30 25.21 -7.41
N HIS A 227 7.15 24.72 -6.53
CA HIS A 227 8.27 23.84 -6.86
C HIS A 227 8.09 22.49 -6.17
N ASP A 228 8.38 21.41 -6.92
CA ASP A 228 8.48 20.05 -6.41
C ASP A 228 9.91 19.56 -6.66
N SER A 229 10.71 19.57 -5.60
CA SER A 229 12.13 19.20 -5.66
C SER A 229 12.33 17.78 -6.19
N LYS A 230 11.40 16.87 -5.86
CA LYS A 230 11.45 15.49 -6.35
C LYS A 230 11.11 15.39 -7.84
N ALA A 231 10.11 16.14 -8.29
CA ALA A 231 9.76 16.20 -9.71
C ALA A 231 10.90 16.78 -10.55
N GLN A 232 11.58 17.81 -10.05
CA GLN A 232 12.76 18.37 -10.72
C GLN A 232 13.91 17.35 -10.79
N ALA A 233 14.17 16.64 -9.71
CA ALA A 233 15.17 15.57 -9.69
C ALA A 233 14.82 14.44 -10.66
N LEU A 234 13.53 14.08 -10.76
CA LEU A 234 13.04 13.11 -11.74
C LEU A 234 13.29 13.58 -13.18
N LEU A 235 12.96 14.83 -13.50
CA LEU A 235 13.20 15.39 -14.83
C LEU A 235 14.69 15.36 -15.19
N GLN A 236 15.57 15.67 -14.23
CA GLN A 236 17.01 15.58 -14.43
C GLN A 236 17.48 14.13 -14.62
N ALA A 237 16.96 13.20 -13.82
CA ALA A 237 17.24 11.77 -13.95
C ALA A 237 16.79 11.23 -15.31
N LEU A 238 15.61 11.63 -15.79
CA LEU A 238 15.09 11.26 -17.10
C LEU A 238 15.99 11.77 -18.23
N LYS A 239 16.38 13.05 -18.21
CA LYS A 239 17.29 13.61 -19.23
C LYS A 239 18.59 12.82 -19.29
N THR A 240 19.21 12.56 -18.13
CA THR A 240 20.44 11.78 -18.04
C THR A 240 20.24 10.33 -18.49
N GLY A 241 19.11 9.73 -18.11
CA GLY A 241 18.76 8.37 -18.50
C GLY A 241 18.58 8.22 -20.02
N LEU A 242 17.79 9.09 -20.63
CA LEU A 242 17.53 9.09 -22.08
C LEU A 242 18.83 9.31 -22.87
N GLN A 243 19.68 10.24 -22.43
CA GLN A 243 20.99 10.43 -23.07
C GLN A 243 21.84 9.15 -23.05
N LYS A 244 21.93 8.48 -21.89
CA LYS A 244 22.67 7.20 -21.79
C LYS A 244 22.04 6.10 -22.63
N MET A 245 20.71 6.09 -22.77
CA MET A 245 20.03 5.13 -23.64
C MET A 245 20.40 5.36 -25.12
N GLN A 246 20.45 6.60 -25.57
CA GLN A 246 20.89 6.95 -26.93
C GLN A 246 22.34 6.51 -27.18
N GLU A 247 23.26 6.77 -26.23
CA GLU A 247 24.66 6.35 -26.31
C GLU A 247 24.81 4.82 -26.45
N THR A 248 23.90 4.06 -25.85
CA THR A 248 23.91 2.58 -25.92
C THR A 248 23.06 1.99 -27.05
N GLY A 249 22.43 2.84 -27.88
CA GLY A 249 21.53 2.41 -28.96
C GLY A 249 20.22 1.80 -28.46
N ALA A 250 19.84 2.06 -27.21
CA ALA A 250 18.57 1.60 -26.64
C ALA A 250 17.41 2.48 -27.13
N ALA A 251 16.18 1.92 -27.04
CA ALA A 251 14.98 2.68 -27.41
C ALA A 251 14.74 3.85 -26.44
N ASP A 252 14.43 5.01 -27.01
CA ASP A 252 14.18 6.26 -26.27
C ASP A 252 12.78 6.26 -25.65
N LYS A 253 12.59 5.41 -24.62
CA LYS A 253 11.31 5.20 -23.93
C LYS A 253 11.52 5.14 -22.42
N ALA A 254 10.65 5.81 -21.68
CA ALA A 254 10.62 5.77 -20.22
C ALA A 254 9.20 5.41 -19.72
N VAL A 255 9.14 4.67 -18.62
CA VAL A 255 7.93 4.43 -17.83
C VAL A 255 8.14 5.12 -16.48
N ILE A 256 7.18 5.97 -16.08
CA ILE A 256 7.22 6.75 -14.85
C ILE A 256 6.11 6.28 -13.92
#